data_3c4828b20fe0a7a71b29c671061f9c5e
#
_entry.id   3c4828b20fe0a7a71b29c671061f9c5e
#
_cell.length_a   1.000
_cell.length_b   1.000
_cell.length_c   1.000
_cell.angle_alpha   90.00
_cell.angle_beta   90.00
_cell.angle_gamma   90.00
#
_symmetry.space_group_name_H-M   'P 1'
#
loop_
_entity.id
_entity.type
_entity.pdbx_description
1 polymer ?
#
loop_
_entity_poly.entity_id
_entity_poly.type
_entity_poly.pdbx_seq_one_letter_code
_entity_poly.pdbx_strand_id
1 'polypeptide(L)'
;MKNLYSNHKTGKKIFLFLQLFFLLGMLYTANAQVMVPFTQRTSQYTPTKKIYNVKGDFTMLGNTNLTLQSYSNTSPNNNNTMVYVDVDGNSIAGLGGSPTFNSSAATLSLSTENGAVPSCSRIIYAGLYWTGRADQSGTASNTFSVTKTINGTSYTKNFDKRKIMFKGPGAANYTQFLASTSDIYYPTSTGDYIYSSYVEVTDYVRQYGVGEYLAADMALRDGNGGGTGYSGGWGLIVVYENSKMKYRDVTLFDGHAYIVSSNTTPFDLPVSGFNTVQTGNVGVKLGMMASEGDVSLTGDYFSIRNLATTNYTNLSHSGNTATNFFNSSINTGGNNRNPNLQNNTGIDISMFTLPNTNNSIIGNSQTSTNFRYGTAGDTYAIFSIAMSVDAYIPEPEGVLSATNINGIPVTAPYTATPGQDITFKVDIKNLGTEAVNNTKIIIPVPYNATYVAGSASGSVFFTPLPTPNNVYFDSTLGSTGSIVWDFGTLPLPASP
;
A
#
# COMPACT_ATOMS: atom_id res chain seq x y z
N MET A 1 66.52 -23.80 28.09
CA MET A 1 65.07 -23.94 28.05
C MET A 1 64.36 -22.73 28.71
N LYS A 2 64.69 -21.48 28.38
CA LYS A 2 64.02 -20.29 28.96
C LYS A 2 63.52 -19.25 27.95
N ASN A 3 63.68 -19.46 26.62
CA ASN A 3 63.29 -18.47 25.60
C ASN A 3 62.08 -18.82 24.75
N LEU A 4 61.34 -19.90 25.01
CA LEU A 4 60.18 -20.34 24.26
C LEU A 4 58.80 -19.85 24.84
N TYR A 5 58.80 -19.38 26.12
CA TYR A 5 57.57 -18.95 26.80
C TYR A 5 57.24 -17.46 26.63
N SER A 6 58.18 -16.62 26.17
CA SER A 6 57.98 -15.18 25.99
C SER A 6 57.19 -14.88 24.72
N ASN A 7 57.39 -15.62 23.64
CA ASN A 7 56.73 -15.34 22.34
C ASN A 7 55.22 -15.73 22.29
N HIS A 8 54.80 -16.64 23.17
CA HIS A 8 53.39 -17.06 23.19
C HIS A 8 52.46 -16.04 23.88
N LYS A 9 52.95 -15.26 24.82
CA LYS A 9 52.18 -14.18 25.48
C LYS A 9 52.07 -12.93 24.62
N THR A 10 53.06 -12.64 23.78
CA THR A 10 53.05 -11.49 22.86
C THR A 10 52.11 -11.75 21.68
N GLY A 11 52.12 -12.98 21.12
CA GLY A 11 51.21 -13.37 20.05
C GLY A 11 49.74 -13.34 20.46
N LYS A 12 49.41 -13.80 21.68
CA LYS A 12 48.05 -13.73 22.23
C LYS A 12 47.57 -12.29 22.45
N LYS A 13 48.46 -11.39 22.89
CA LYS A 13 48.11 -9.95 23.06
C LYS A 13 47.90 -9.25 21.73
N ILE A 14 48.71 -9.53 20.70
CA ILE A 14 48.54 -9.03 19.35
C ILE A 14 47.26 -9.55 18.71
N PHE A 15 46.93 -10.83 18.89
CA PHE A 15 45.70 -11.42 18.37
C PHE A 15 44.43 -10.83 19.05
N LEU A 16 44.48 -10.61 20.36
CA LEU A 16 43.41 -9.97 21.12
C LEU A 16 43.25 -8.50 20.72
N PHE A 17 44.35 -7.78 20.44
CA PHE A 17 44.33 -6.38 19.97
C PHE A 17 43.78 -6.29 18.55
N LEU A 18 44.12 -7.23 17.66
CA LEU A 18 43.55 -7.34 16.30
C LEU A 18 42.05 -7.70 16.32
N GLN A 19 41.62 -8.59 17.21
CA GLN A 19 40.21 -8.91 17.40
C GLN A 19 39.42 -7.69 17.96
N LEU A 20 40.01 -6.96 18.91
CA LEU A 20 39.41 -5.74 19.45
C LEU A 20 39.35 -4.62 18.40
N PHE A 21 40.37 -4.49 17.54
CA PHE A 21 40.39 -3.55 16.43
C PHE A 21 39.38 -3.92 15.34
N PHE A 22 39.20 -5.23 15.08
CA PHE A 22 38.17 -5.73 14.16
C PHE A 22 36.76 -5.54 14.73
N LEU A 23 36.57 -5.74 16.05
CA LEU A 23 35.32 -5.46 16.72
C LEU A 23 35.00 -3.95 16.78
N LEU A 24 36.00 -3.11 17.03
CA LEU A 24 35.86 -1.63 16.99
C LEU A 24 35.66 -1.12 15.56
N GLY A 25 36.28 -1.78 14.55
CA GLY A 25 36.05 -1.45 13.13
C GLY A 25 34.63 -1.81 12.63
N MET A 26 33.94 -2.74 13.28
CA MET A 26 32.52 -3.05 13.00
C MET A 26 31.54 -2.08 13.65
N LEU A 27 32.00 -1.16 14.49
CA LEU A 27 31.14 -0.14 15.13
C LEU A 27 31.03 1.18 14.35
N TYR A 28 31.67 1.28 13.18
CA TYR A 28 31.64 2.47 12.34
C TYR A 28 31.08 2.22 10.95
N THR A 29 29.87 1.63 10.86
CA THR A 29 29.12 1.70 9.59
C THR A 29 27.62 1.70 9.88
N ALA A 30 27.09 2.84 10.23
CA ALA A 30 25.65 2.99 10.27
C ALA A 30 25.27 4.43 9.93
N ASN A 31 25.39 4.80 8.66
CA ASN A 31 24.96 6.11 8.16
C ASN A 31 24.13 5.97 6.90
N ALA A 32 23.19 5.12 6.91
CA ALA A 32 21.96 5.07 6.16
C ALA A 32 21.29 3.79 6.59
N GLN A 33 20.08 3.87 7.05
CA GLN A 33 19.52 2.75 7.75
C GLN A 33 18.06 2.60 7.38
N VAL A 34 17.72 1.36 7.05
CA VAL A 34 16.36 0.93 7.22
C VAL A 34 16.14 0.84 8.73
N MET A 35 15.61 1.91 9.33
CA MET A 35 15.34 1.99 10.77
C MET A 35 14.23 1.03 11.18
N VAL A 36 13.20 0.91 10.32
CA VAL A 36 12.14 -0.10 10.41
C VAL A 36 12.07 -0.82 9.08
N PRO A 37 12.31 -2.14 9.03
CA PRO A 37 12.20 -2.93 7.81
C PRO A 37 10.82 -2.81 7.17
N PHE A 38 10.79 -2.71 5.85
CA PHE A 38 9.52 -2.69 5.11
C PHE A 38 8.86 -4.06 5.15
N THR A 39 7.69 -4.10 5.72
CA THR A 39 6.85 -5.30 5.82
C THR A 39 5.45 -5.02 5.32
N GLN A 40 4.75 -6.08 4.89
CA GLN A 40 3.36 -5.94 4.52
C GLN A 40 2.54 -5.45 5.71
N ARG A 41 1.80 -4.37 5.53
CA ARG A 41 0.86 -3.86 6.51
C ARG A 41 -0.35 -4.80 6.62
N THR A 42 -0.56 -5.31 7.81
CA THR A 42 -1.70 -6.17 8.13
C THR A 42 -2.85 -5.31 8.65
N SER A 43 -4.05 -5.46 8.07
CA SER A 43 -5.24 -4.83 8.61
C SER A 43 -5.56 -5.37 10.01
N GLN A 44 -6.01 -4.48 10.90
CA GLN A 44 -6.48 -4.82 12.25
C GLN A 44 -7.94 -5.30 12.25
N TYR A 45 -8.69 -5.04 11.17
CA TYR A 45 -10.10 -5.42 11.05
C TYR A 45 -10.27 -6.84 10.53
N THR A 46 -11.32 -7.49 10.95
CA THR A 46 -11.66 -8.86 10.52
C THR A 46 -12.36 -8.86 9.15
N PRO A 47 -11.95 -9.73 8.23
CA PRO A 47 -10.80 -10.63 8.31
C PRO A 47 -9.48 -9.89 8.15
N THR A 48 -8.49 -10.25 8.95
CA THR A 48 -7.12 -9.70 8.86
C THR A 48 -6.53 -10.01 7.49
N LYS A 49 -6.09 -8.99 6.76
CA LYS A 49 -5.53 -9.14 5.41
C LYS A 49 -4.18 -8.44 5.29
N LYS A 50 -3.27 -9.07 4.56
CA LYS A 50 -1.99 -8.50 4.12
C LYS A 50 -1.98 -8.17 2.63
N ILE A 51 -2.77 -8.90 1.83
CA ILE A 51 -2.96 -8.70 0.41
C ILE A 51 -4.46 -8.50 0.19
N TYR A 52 -4.80 -7.47 -0.56
CA TYR A 52 -6.18 -7.18 -0.90
C TYR A 52 -6.44 -7.61 -2.35
N ASN A 53 -6.97 -8.82 -2.52
CA ASN A 53 -7.46 -9.30 -3.82
C ASN A 53 -8.83 -8.69 -4.05
N VAL A 54 -8.93 -7.70 -4.91
CA VAL A 54 -10.14 -6.93 -5.11
C VAL A 54 -10.41 -6.62 -6.58
N LYS A 55 -11.67 -6.60 -6.99
CA LYS A 55 -12.06 -5.81 -8.17
C LYS A 55 -11.98 -4.35 -7.77
N GLY A 56 -10.83 -3.74 -7.93
CA GLY A 56 -10.59 -2.43 -7.33
C GLY A 56 -9.15 -1.96 -7.48
N ASP A 57 -8.77 -1.04 -6.61
CA ASP A 57 -7.44 -0.45 -6.60
C ASP A 57 -7.16 0.23 -5.24
N PHE A 58 -6.02 0.91 -5.14
CA PHE A 58 -5.79 1.88 -4.09
C PHE A 58 -5.78 3.31 -4.65
N THR A 59 -6.01 4.28 -3.78
CA THR A 59 -5.78 5.70 -4.04
C THR A 59 -5.04 6.32 -2.87
N MET A 60 -4.35 7.43 -3.13
CA MET A 60 -3.60 8.17 -2.13
C MET A 60 -4.00 9.64 -2.17
N LEU A 61 -3.99 10.26 -1.00
CA LEU A 61 -4.17 11.70 -0.83
C LEU A 61 -3.36 12.15 0.37
N GLY A 62 -3.12 13.44 0.48
CA GLY A 62 -2.41 14.02 1.61
C GLY A 62 -1.94 15.44 1.31
N ASN A 63 -1.31 16.06 2.31
CA ASN A 63 -0.81 17.42 2.15
C ASN A 63 0.30 17.73 3.17
N THR A 64 0.97 18.87 2.99
CA THR A 64 1.92 19.43 3.95
C THR A 64 1.21 20.29 4.98
N ASN A 65 1.70 20.29 6.23
CA ASN A 65 1.26 21.17 7.32
C ASN A 65 2.29 22.28 7.67
N LEU A 66 3.39 22.32 6.90
CA LEU A 66 4.40 23.38 6.96
C LEU A 66 4.67 23.92 5.56
N THR A 67 4.99 25.21 5.48
CA THR A 67 5.42 25.84 4.23
C THR A 67 6.45 26.93 4.54
N LEU A 68 7.14 27.40 3.50
CA LEU A 68 8.07 28.52 3.62
C LEU A 68 7.32 29.80 4.01
N GLN A 69 7.87 30.57 4.95
CA GLN A 69 7.33 31.90 5.30
C GLN A 69 7.26 32.83 4.08
N SER A 70 8.26 32.79 3.22
CA SER A 70 8.24 33.39 1.88
C SER A 70 8.16 32.26 0.87
N TYR A 71 6.92 31.87 0.49
CA TYR A 71 6.71 30.75 -0.38
C TYR A 71 7.44 30.87 -1.71
N SER A 72 8.06 29.80 -2.14
CA SER A 72 8.77 29.66 -3.41
C SER A 72 8.60 28.24 -3.97
N ASN A 73 8.38 28.13 -5.27
CA ASN A 73 8.31 26.83 -5.96
C ASN A 73 9.66 26.12 -6.07
N THR A 74 10.77 26.80 -5.78
CA THR A 74 12.13 26.31 -6.05
C THR A 74 13.06 26.39 -4.85
N SER A 75 12.64 26.98 -3.74
CA SER A 75 13.47 27.07 -2.53
C SER A 75 13.26 25.87 -1.63
N PRO A 76 14.33 25.21 -1.16
CA PRO A 76 14.21 24.12 -0.19
C PRO A 76 13.80 24.65 1.19
N ASN A 77 13.47 23.74 2.12
CA ASN A 77 13.25 24.10 3.53
C ASN A 77 14.56 24.32 4.30
N ASN A 78 15.72 23.88 3.76
CA ASN A 78 17.06 24.02 4.34
C ASN A 78 17.41 25.49 4.64
N ASN A 79 17.74 25.78 5.90
CA ASN A 79 18.10 27.10 6.39
C ASN A 79 17.03 28.18 6.15
N ASN A 80 15.83 27.79 5.74
CA ASN A 80 14.71 28.70 5.56
C ASN A 80 13.75 28.68 6.75
N THR A 81 13.01 29.78 6.93
CA THR A 81 11.99 29.87 7.98
C THR A 81 10.70 29.23 7.50
N MET A 82 10.26 28.22 8.23
CA MET A 82 9.01 27.52 8.01
C MET A 82 7.89 28.13 8.86
N VAL A 83 6.68 28.12 8.34
CA VAL A 83 5.46 28.53 9.05
C VAL A 83 4.40 27.44 8.96
N TYR A 84 3.52 27.39 9.94
CA TYR A 84 2.38 26.46 9.89
C TYR A 84 1.43 26.80 8.76
N VAL A 85 1.00 25.80 8.02
CA VAL A 85 -0.19 25.85 7.19
C VAL A 85 -1.40 25.78 8.10
N ASP A 86 -2.41 26.60 7.87
CA ASP A 86 -3.64 26.69 8.65
C ASP A 86 -4.83 26.97 7.73
N VAL A 87 -5.52 25.92 7.33
CA VAL A 87 -6.63 26.00 6.37
C VAL A 87 -8.01 26.04 7.04
N ASP A 88 -8.11 25.69 8.33
CA ASP A 88 -9.38 25.78 9.06
C ASP A 88 -9.59 27.15 9.74
N GLY A 89 -8.59 28.03 9.64
CA GLY A 89 -8.63 29.37 10.19
C GLY A 89 -8.79 29.42 11.70
N ASN A 90 -8.30 28.40 12.39
CA ASN A 90 -8.42 28.23 13.84
C ASN A 90 -9.89 28.16 14.31
N SER A 91 -10.81 27.81 13.42
CA SER A 91 -12.26 27.82 13.68
C SER A 91 -12.76 26.55 14.37
N ILE A 92 -11.97 25.49 14.37
CA ILE A 92 -12.32 24.19 14.94
C ILE A 92 -11.34 23.86 16.06
N ALA A 93 -11.87 23.32 17.16
CA ALA A 93 -11.04 22.90 18.28
C ALA A 93 -10.15 21.70 17.89
N GLY A 94 -8.85 21.87 18.11
CA GLY A 94 -7.84 20.86 17.90
C GLY A 94 -7.45 20.14 19.19
N LEU A 95 -6.17 19.76 19.28
CA LEU A 95 -5.60 19.07 20.43
C LEU A 95 -5.80 19.88 21.72
N GLY A 96 -6.34 19.21 22.76
CA GLY A 96 -6.61 19.84 24.05
C GLY A 96 -7.77 20.85 24.06
N GLY A 97 -8.60 20.86 23.02
CA GLY A 97 -9.79 21.73 22.93
C GLY A 97 -9.48 23.20 22.61
N SER A 98 -8.23 23.55 22.29
CA SER A 98 -7.81 24.88 21.83
C SER A 98 -7.78 24.94 20.29
N PRO A 99 -7.78 26.15 19.68
CA PRO A 99 -7.66 26.28 18.21
C PRO A 99 -6.48 25.52 17.65
N THR A 100 -6.60 24.97 16.44
CA THR A 100 -5.51 24.25 15.77
C THR A 100 -4.28 25.13 15.57
N PHE A 101 -3.09 24.54 15.60
CA PHE A 101 -1.84 25.27 15.29
C PHE A 101 -1.40 25.08 13.84
N ASN A 102 -1.66 23.92 13.30
CA ASN A 102 -1.47 23.60 11.90
C ASN A 102 -2.62 22.77 11.37
N SER A 103 -3.01 22.97 10.12
CA SER A 103 -4.05 22.21 9.45
C SER A 103 -3.89 22.27 7.94
N SER A 104 -4.15 21.16 7.25
CA SER A 104 -4.22 21.10 5.78
C SER A 104 -5.27 20.10 5.34
N ALA A 105 -5.70 20.20 4.06
CA ALA A 105 -6.75 19.36 3.51
C ALA A 105 -6.35 18.68 2.22
N ALA A 106 -6.97 17.51 1.96
CA ALA A 106 -6.91 16.81 0.68
C ALA A 106 -8.23 16.05 0.43
N THR A 107 -8.60 15.90 -0.83
CA THR A 107 -9.87 15.30 -1.21
C THR A 107 -9.70 13.85 -1.61
N LEU A 108 -10.41 12.93 -0.96
CA LEU A 108 -10.53 11.54 -1.38
C LEU A 108 -11.46 11.45 -2.58
N SER A 109 -10.94 10.95 -3.70
CA SER A 109 -11.71 10.57 -4.89
C SER A 109 -11.35 9.14 -5.30
N LEU A 110 -12.30 8.43 -5.90
CA LEU A 110 -12.15 7.05 -6.35
C LEU A 110 -12.23 6.98 -7.87
N SER A 111 -11.65 5.95 -8.46
CA SER A 111 -11.57 5.75 -9.90
C SER A 111 -12.95 5.54 -10.54
N THR A 112 -13.07 5.99 -11.78
CA THR A 112 -14.19 5.71 -12.68
C THR A 112 -13.84 4.69 -13.77
N GLU A 113 -12.80 3.89 -13.54
CA GLU A 113 -12.33 2.84 -14.45
C GLU A 113 -13.49 1.95 -14.91
N ASN A 114 -13.55 1.65 -16.20
CA ASN A 114 -14.58 0.82 -16.84
C ASN A 114 -16.04 1.24 -16.51
N GLY A 115 -16.27 2.52 -16.24
CA GLY A 115 -17.57 3.02 -15.84
C GLY A 115 -17.96 2.75 -14.39
N ALA A 116 -16.97 2.51 -13.52
CA ALA A 116 -17.18 2.43 -12.08
C ALA A 116 -17.76 3.76 -11.56
N VAL A 117 -18.77 3.66 -10.71
CA VAL A 117 -19.37 4.81 -10.04
C VAL A 117 -18.78 4.91 -8.64
N PRO A 118 -18.09 6.01 -8.27
CA PRO A 118 -17.43 6.15 -6.98
C PRO A 118 -18.33 5.87 -5.76
N SER A 119 -19.59 6.30 -5.80
CA SER A 119 -20.55 6.05 -4.72
C SER A 119 -20.99 4.58 -4.57
N CYS A 120 -20.72 3.75 -5.57
CA CYS A 120 -20.93 2.29 -5.52
C CYS A 120 -19.67 1.53 -5.09
N SER A 121 -18.59 2.23 -4.79
CA SER A 121 -17.34 1.62 -4.33
C SER A 121 -17.39 1.39 -2.82
N ARG A 122 -16.79 0.28 -2.39
CA ARG A 122 -16.67 -0.08 -0.98
C ARG A 122 -15.22 0.10 -0.49
N ILE A 123 -15.04 0.81 0.59
CA ILE A 123 -13.72 0.98 1.21
C ILE A 123 -13.36 -0.29 1.97
N ILE A 124 -12.23 -0.89 1.61
CA ILE A 124 -11.70 -2.13 2.18
C ILE A 124 -10.73 -1.84 3.32
N TYR A 125 -9.86 -0.84 3.10
CA TYR A 125 -8.83 -0.44 4.05
C TYR A 125 -8.55 1.04 3.91
N ALA A 126 -8.20 1.69 5.02
CA ALA A 126 -7.65 3.04 5.03
C ALA A 126 -6.57 3.18 6.10
N GLY A 127 -5.36 3.56 5.67
CA GLY A 127 -4.22 3.82 6.53
C GLY A 127 -3.86 5.30 6.53
N LEU A 128 -3.88 5.93 7.70
CA LEU A 128 -3.46 7.31 7.91
C LEU A 128 -2.00 7.32 8.37
N TYR A 129 -1.17 8.02 7.62
CA TYR A 129 0.26 8.19 7.86
C TYR A 129 0.59 9.66 8.08
N TRP A 130 1.54 9.96 8.95
CA TRP A 130 2.05 11.31 9.09
C TRP A 130 3.52 11.30 9.48
N THR A 131 4.21 12.35 9.12
CA THR A 131 5.66 12.49 9.26
C THR A 131 6.04 13.93 9.57
N GLY A 132 7.22 14.12 10.07
CA GLY A 132 7.83 15.44 10.20
C GLY A 132 9.20 15.38 10.86
N ARG A 133 9.94 16.45 10.66
CA ARG A 133 11.16 16.77 11.41
C ARG A 133 10.85 17.94 12.34
N ALA A 134 10.81 17.68 13.64
CA ALA A 134 10.37 18.67 14.63
C ALA A 134 11.44 19.04 15.67
N ASP A 135 12.59 18.36 15.65
CA ASP A 135 13.71 18.58 16.55
C ASP A 135 14.96 19.00 15.78
N GLN A 136 15.86 19.70 16.47
CA GLN A 136 17.18 20.04 15.97
C GLN A 136 18.23 19.06 16.45
N SER A 137 19.43 19.10 15.84
CA SER A 137 20.56 18.26 16.23
C SER A 137 20.81 18.32 17.75
N GLY A 138 20.98 17.16 18.34
CA GLY A 138 21.19 16.99 19.78
C GLY A 138 19.92 16.93 20.63
N THR A 139 18.72 17.08 20.03
CA THR A 139 17.45 17.08 20.74
C THR A 139 16.44 16.21 20.02
N ALA A 140 16.20 15.02 20.53
CA ALA A 140 15.13 14.13 20.03
C ALA A 140 14.16 13.82 21.16
N SER A 141 12.88 14.17 20.96
CA SER A 141 11.81 13.88 21.91
C SER A 141 10.54 13.51 21.17
N ASN A 142 9.80 12.53 21.71
CA ASN A 142 8.49 12.19 21.17
C ASN A 142 7.42 13.23 21.54
N THR A 143 7.67 14.01 22.59
CA THR A 143 6.75 15.04 23.08
C THR A 143 7.49 16.35 23.30
N PHE A 144 6.86 17.46 22.96
CA PHE A 144 7.37 18.80 23.19
C PHE A 144 6.24 19.82 23.21
N SER A 145 6.49 20.96 23.84
CA SER A 145 5.50 22.05 23.93
C SER A 145 5.79 23.12 22.88
N VAL A 146 4.72 23.65 22.29
CA VAL A 146 4.74 24.82 21.44
C VAL A 146 3.72 25.81 21.97
N THR A 147 4.09 27.10 22.05
CA THR A 147 3.19 28.20 22.39
C THR A 147 2.96 29.08 21.17
N LYS A 148 1.71 29.37 20.85
CA LYS A 148 1.30 30.24 19.72
C LYS A 148 0.24 31.21 20.18
N THR A 149 0.36 32.46 19.76
CA THR A 149 -0.66 33.49 20.02
C THR A 149 -1.63 33.53 18.83
N ILE A 150 -2.92 33.29 19.09
CA ILE A 150 -3.99 33.26 18.11
C ILE A 150 -5.03 34.29 18.58
N ASN A 151 -5.34 35.27 17.72
CA ASN A 151 -6.31 36.34 18.02
C ASN A 151 -6.06 37.03 19.40
N GLY A 152 -4.78 37.27 19.73
CA GLY A 152 -4.37 37.93 20.96
C GLY A 152 -4.33 37.04 22.21
N THR A 153 -4.73 35.77 22.10
CA THR A 153 -4.69 34.79 23.21
C THR A 153 -3.55 33.81 22.99
N SER A 154 -2.72 33.60 24.03
CA SER A 154 -1.63 32.61 23.98
C SER A 154 -2.15 31.24 24.37
N TYR A 155 -1.89 30.26 23.49
CA TYR A 155 -2.19 28.85 23.72
C TYR A 155 -0.88 28.06 23.74
N THR A 156 -0.79 27.09 24.65
CA THR A 156 0.33 26.14 24.72
C THR A 156 -0.20 24.74 24.48
N LYS A 157 0.37 24.02 23.49
CA LYS A 157 0.05 22.63 23.21
C LYS A 157 1.24 21.73 23.51
N ASN A 158 0.95 20.59 24.14
CA ASN A 158 1.91 19.50 24.30
C ASN A 158 1.68 18.51 23.15
N PHE A 159 2.55 18.62 22.13
CA PHE A 159 2.52 17.73 21.00
C PHE A 159 3.15 16.37 21.35
N ASP A 160 2.58 15.31 20.79
CA ASP A 160 3.12 13.94 20.79
C ASP A 160 3.19 13.49 19.32
N LYS A 161 4.35 13.08 18.85
CA LYS A 161 4.60 12.63 17.46
C LYS A 161 3.68 11.49 17.02
N ARG A 162 3.09 10.75 18.00
CA ARG A 162 2.10 9.70 17.76
C ARG A 162 0.67 10.19 17.57
N LYS A 163 0.38 11.48 17.77
CA LYS A 163 -0.99 12.02 17.72
C LYS A 163 -1.19 12.87 16.48
N ILE A 164 -2.39 12.75 15.93
CA ILE A 164 -2.89 13.58 14.84
C ILE A 164 -4.38 13.85 15.07
N MET A 165 -4.82 15.06 14.76
CA MET A 165 -6.23 15.42 14.69
C MET A 165 -6.69 15.22 13.25
N PHE A 166 -7.76 14.46 13.02
CA PHE A 166 -8.23 14.11 11.68
C PHE A 166 -9.73 14.33 11.56
N LYS A 167 -10.19 14.91 10.43
CA LYS A 167 -11.58 15.27 10.22
C LYS A 167 -12.04 14.83 8.83
N GLY A 168 -13.08 14.02 8.79
CA GLY A 168 -13.70 13.53 7.53
C GLY A 168 -14.72 14.52 6.94
N PRO A 169 -15.14 14.26 5.69
CA PRO A 169 -16.14 15.08 5.01
C PRO A 169 -17.41 15.26 5.84
N GLY A 170 -17.87 16.51 6.00
CA GLY A 170 -19.07 16.81 6.77
C GLY A 170 -19.00 16.63 8.28
N ALA A 171 -17.89 16.15 8.84
CA ALA A 171 -17.71 16.10 10.30
C ALA A 171 -17.62 17.51 10.88
N ALA A 172 -18.28 17.74 12.02
CA ALA A 172 -18.24 19.03 12.70
C ALA A 172 -16.88 19.27 13.39
N ASN A 173 -16.30 18.22 13.98
CA ASN A 173 -15.12 18.29 14.82
C ASN A 173 -14.03 17.34 14.33
N TYR A 174 -12.79 17.60 14.77
CA TYR A 174 -11.70 16.64 14.63
C TYR A 174 -11.86 15.45 15.57
N THR A 175 -11.41 14.30 15.12
CA THR A 175 -11.17 13.09 15.92
C THR A 175 -9.67 12.94 16.15
N GLN A 176 -9.24 12.73 17.39
CA GLN A 176 -7.84 12.43 17.68
C GLN A 176 -7.54 10.96 17.40
N PHE A 177 -6.50 10.72 16.62
CA PHE A 177 -5.91 9.39 16.42
C PHE A 177 -4.55 9.30 17.11
N LEU A 178 -4.20 8.09 17.54
CA LEU A 178 -2.97 7.79 18.27
C LEU A 178 -2.30 6.54 17.67
N ALA A 179 -1.10 6.69 17.13
CA ALA A 179 -0.26 5.58 16.71
C ALA A 179 0.22 4.78 17.92
N SER A 180 0.27 3.45 17.80
CA SER A 180 0.93 2.61 18.80
C SER A 180 2.44 2.81 18.74
N THR A 181 3.15 2.43 19.80
CA THR A 181 4.62 2.53 19.85
C THR A 181 5.32 1.56 18.92
N SER A 182 4.61 0.57 18.39
CA SER A 182 5.11 -0.41 17.43
C SER A 182 4.82 -0.03 15.98
N ASP A 183 4.01 1.02 15.75
CA ASP A 183 3.59 1.40 14.41
C ASP A 183 4.47 2.50 13.84
N ILE A 184 5.31 2.10 12.87
CA ILE A 184 6.28 2.93 12.19
C ILE A 184 7.33 3.48 13.18
N TYR A 185 8.18 4.34 12.70
CA TYR A 185 9.30 4.86 13.46
C TYR A 185 9.02 6.27 13.98
N TYR A 186 9.32 6.50 15.25
CA TYR A 186 9.49 7.84 15.77
C TYR A 186 10.66 7.84 16.76
N PRO A 187 11.57 8.86 16.71
CA PRO A 187 12.80 8.83 17.47
C PRO A 187 12.52 9.03 18.96
N THR A 188 13.20 8.23 19.79
CA THR A 188 13.21 8.32 21.24
C THR A 188 14.57 8.82 21.78
N SER A 189 15.56 8.95 20.91
CA SER A 189 16.91 9.40 21.20
C SER A 189 17.40 10.32 20.08
N THR A 190 18.60 10.86 20.20
CA THR A 190 19.27 11.59 19.11
C THR A 190 19.41 10.68 17.88
N GLY A 191 19.13 11.20 16.71
CA GLY A 191 19.17 10.47 15.45
C GLY A 191 18.88 11.38 14.27
N ASP A 192 18.14 10.85 13.32
CA ASP A 192 17.73 11.57 12.11
C ASP A 192 16.68 12.66 12.37
N TYR A 193 15.99 12.59 13.50
CA TYR A 193 14.93 13.52 13.93
C TYR A 193 13.67 13.48 13.05
N ILE A 194 13.69 12.76 11.94
CA ILE A 194 12.51 12.53 11.11
C ILE A 194 11.72 11.38 11.72
N TYR A 195 10.46 11.60 12.00
CA TYR A 195 9.56 10.56 12.48
C TYR A 195 8.53 10.21 11.42
N SER A 196 7.99 9.02 11.48
CA SER A 196 6.82 8.59 10.72
C SER A 196 5.92 7.75 11.59
N SER A 197 4.63 8.01 11.58
CA SER A 197 3.62 7.37 12.40
C SER A 197 2.46 6.90 11.54
N TYR A 198 1.74 5.89 12.02
CA TYR A 198 0.65 5.24 11.31
C TYR A 198 -0.48 4.87 12.25
N VAL A 199 -1.71 4.93 11.73
CA VAL A 199 -2.89 4.33 12.35
C VAL A 199 -3.87 3.88 11.28
N GLU A 200 -4.50 2.72 11.47
CA GLU A 200 -5.59 2.30 10.61
C GLU A 200 -6.88 3.06 10.95
N VAL A 201 -7.49 3.66 9.93
CA VAL A 201 -8.70 4.49 10.05
C VAL A 201 -9.83 3.97 9.15
N THR A 202 -9.85 2.68 8.86
CA THR A 202 -10.78 2.05 7.91
C THR A 202 -12.24 2.36 8.24
N ASP A 203 -12.68 2.16 9.47
CA ASP A 203 -14.08 2.41 9.85
C ASP A 203 -14.43 3.90 9.82
N TYR A 204 -13.49 4.76 10.17
CA TYR A 204 -13.66 6.20 10.08
C TYR A 204 -13.87 6.64 8.61
N VAL A 205 -13.02 6.13 7.68
CA VAL A 205 -13.14 6.48 6.27
C VAL A 205 -14.38 5.83 5.64
N ARG A 206 -14.80 4.66 6.08
CA ARG A 206 -16.11 4.06 5.69
C ARG A 206 -17.29 4.93 6.12
N GLN A 207 -17.23 5.50 7.32
CA GLN A 207 -18.31 6.35 7.84
C GLN A 207 -18.45 7.66 7.06
N TYR A 208 -17.34 8.30 6.69
CA TYR A 208 -17.34 9.61 6.06
C TYR A 208 -17.24 9.57 4.54
N GLY A 209 -16.70 8.49 3.94
CA GLY A 209 -16.66 8.24 2.50
C GLY A 209 -15.75 9.20 1.73
N VAL A 210 -16.11 9.46 0.47
CA VAL A 210 -15.37 10.37 -0.44
C VAL A 210 -15.62 11.83 -0.06
N GLY A 211 -14.62 12.69 -0.31
CA GLY A 211 -14.69 14.11 -0.02
C GLY A 211 -13.43 14.63 0.67
N GLU A 212 -13.53 15.85 1.20
CA GLU A 212 -12.39 16.53 1.81
C GLU A 212 -12.11 16.05 3.23
N TYR A 213 -10.88 15.62 3.45
CA TYR A 213 -10.31 15.28 4.76
C TYR A 213 -9.32 16.35 5.18
N LEU A 214 -9.33 16.68 6.48
CA LEU A 214 -8.39 17.60 7.10
C LEU A 214 -7.53 16.87 8.12
N ALA A 215 -6.24 17.19 8.16
CA ALA A 215 -5.34 16.77 9.22
C ALA A 215 -4.76 18.00 9.93
N ALA A 216 -4.75 17.97 11.24
CA ALA A 216 -4.37 19.11 12.05
C ALA A 216 -3.57 18.69 13.29
N ASP A 217 -2.93 19.69 13.92
CA ASP A 217 -2.19 19.55 15.18
C ASP A 217 -1.19 18.39 15.18
N MET A 218 -0.51 18.20 14.05
CA MET A 218 0.66 17.34 13.97
C MET A 218 1.80 17.92 14.80
N ALA A 219 2.64 17.06 15.36
CA ALA A 219 3.78 17.44 16.21
C ALA A 219 4.91 18.04 15.35
N LEU A 220 4.75 19.29 14.97
CA LEU A 220 5.65 20.06 14.10
C LEU A 220 6.15 21.31 14.81
N ARG A 221 7.27 21.85 14.33
CA ARG A 221 7.81 23.15 14.72
C ARG A 221 7.89 24.07 13.51
N ASP A 222 7.55 25.33 13.71
CA ASP A 222 7.84 26.44 12.80
C ASP A 222 9.24 27.04 13.09
N GLY A 223 9.70 27.94 12.24
CA GLY A 223 11.00 28.56 12.34
C GLY A 223 12.06 27.91 11.44
N ASN A 224 13.33 28.16 11.74
CA ASN A 224 14.45 27.64 10.96
C ASN A 224 14.97 26.34 11.56
N GLY A 225 14.85 25.25 10.82
CA GLY A 225 15.30 23.90 11.21
C GLY A 225 16.77 23.60 10.91
N GLY A 226 17.57 24.61 10.51
CA GLY A 226 18.99 24.44 10.14
C GLY A 226 19.17 23.79 8.76
N GLY A 227 20.31 23.13 8.56
CA GLY A 227 20.73 22.60 7.26
C GLY A 227 19.82 21.51 6.68
N THR A 228 19.04 20.79 7.50
CA THR A 228 18.01 19.87 7.03
C THR A 228 16.64 20.55 6.92
N GLY A 229 16.38 21.61 7.70
CA GLY A 229 15.08 22.30 7.71
C GLY A 229 14.03 21.59 8.55
N TYR A 230 12.89 22.25 8.76
CA TYR A 230 11.68 21.62 9.29
C TYR A 230 10.75 21.23 8.14
N SER A 231 10.14 20.08 8.26
CA SER A 231 9.17 19.56 7.31
C SER A 231 8.07 18.80 8.07
N GLY A 232 6.93 18.61 7.44
CA GLY A 232 5.89 17.73 7.99
C GLY A 232 4.57 17.79 7.24
N GLY A 233 3.95 16.63 7.15
CA GLY A 233 2.69 16.44 6.46
C GLY A 233 2.10 15.06 6.70
N TRP A 234 1.00 14.79 6.05
CA TRP A 234 0.23 13.56 6.21
C TRP A 234 -0.21 12.99 4.87
N GLY A 235 -0.51 11.69 4.89
CA GLY A 235 -1.10 11.02 3.75
C GLY A 235 -2.07 9.92 4.19
N LEU A 236 -3.04 9.65 3.34
CA LEU A 236 -4.01 8.58 3.50
C LEU A 236 -3.91 7.64 2.30
N ILE A 237 -3.78 6.35 2.56
CA ILE A 237 -3.87 5.30 1.54
C ILE A 237 -5.20 4.60 1.74
N VAL A 238 -6.00 4.53 0.68
CA VAL A 238 -7.32 3.87 0.70
C VAL A 238 -7.35 2.76 -0.34
N VAL A 239 -7.61 1.54 0.10
CA VAL A 239 -7.93 0.40 -0.77
C VAL A 239 -9.44 0.28 -0.87
N TYR A 240 -9.95 0.17 -2.09
CA TYR A 240 -11.38 0.11 -2.36
C TYR A 240 -11.71 -0.88 -3.46
N GLU A 241 -12.93 -1.34 -3.50
CA GLU A 241 -13.42 -2.23 -4.54
C GLU A 241 -14.67 -1.66 -5.24
N ASN A 242 -14.83 -2.02 -6.50
CA ASN A 242 -16.00 -1.75 -7.32
C ASN A 242 -16.13 -2.85 -8.38
N SER A 243 -17.30 -3.42 -8.54
CA SER A 243 -17.52 -4.58 -9.41
C SER A 243 -17.21 -4.34 -10.90
N LYS A 244 -17.09 -3.08 -11.32
CA LYS A 244 -16.72 -2.70 -12.69
C LYS A 244 -15.22 -2.67 -12.94
N MET A 245 -14.41 -2.62 -11.89
CA MET A 245 -12.96 -2.51 -12.00
C MET A 245 -12.31 -3.87 -12.25
N LYS A 246 -11.07 -3.84 -12.74
CA LYS A 246 -10.25 -5.04 -12.89
C LYS A 246 -9.88 -5.65 -11.54
N TYR A 247 -9.61 -6.94 -11.56
CA TYR A 247 -8.99 -7.62 -10.42
C TYR A 247 -7.54 -7.20 -10.24
N ARG A 248 -7.18 -6.89 -9.01
CA ARG A 248 -5.81 -6.53 -8.61
C ARG A 248 -5.45 -7.11 -7.25
N ASP A 249 -4.19 -7.43 -7.10
CA ASP A 249 -3.56 -7.59 -5.80
C ASP A 249 -3.02 -6.24 -5.36
N VAL A 250 -3.60 -5.68 -4.31
CA VAL A 250 -3.10 -4.48 -3.66
C VAL A 250 -2.36 -4.88 -2.40
N THR A 251 -1.12 -4.46 -2.29
CA THR A 251 -0.26 -4.72 -1.12
C THR A 251 0.34 -3.40 -0.64
N LEU A 252 0.31 -3.20 0.67
CA LEU A 252 0.88 -2.04 1.32
C LEU A 252 2.08 -2.48 2.14
N PHE A 253 3.17 -1.74 2.03
CA PHE A 253 4.39 -1.95 2.80
C PHE A 253 4.71 -0.67 3.55
N ASP A 254 4.98 -0.78 4.81
CA ASP A 254 5.48 0.33 5.58
C ASP A 254 6.69 -0.04 6.42
N GLY A 255 7.48 0.96 6.71
CA GLY A 255 8.75 0.89 7.39
C GLY A 255 9.30 2.30 7.59
N HIS A 256 10.59 2.42 7.79
CA HIS A 256 11.28 3.71 7.82
C HIS A 256 12.67 3.55 7.23
N ALA A 257 12.84 3.97 5.98
CA ALA A 257 14.09 3.91 5.24
C ALA A 257 14.68 5.32 5.09
N TYR A 258 15.69 5.61 5.89
CA TYR A 258 16.33 6.91 5.99
C TYR A 258 17.67 6.93 5.26
N ILE A 259 18.00 8.04 4.61
CA ILE A 259 19.31 8.29 4.03
C ILE A 259 19.74 9.74 4.30
N VAL A 260 21.01 9.92 4.58
CA VAL A 260 21.61 11.26 4.77
C VAL A 260 22.40 11.67 3.53
N SER A 261 22.42 12.96 3.27
CA SER A 261 23.10 13.58 2.12
C SER A 261 24.57 13.19 1.94
N SER A 262 25.25 12.82 3.01
CA SER A 262 26.66 12.39 2.98
C SER A 262 26.85 10.93 2.60
N ASN A 263 25.78 10.12 2.51
CA ASN A 263 25.87 8.70 2.21
C ASN A 263 25.46 8.40 0.76
N THR A 264 26.44 8.08 -0.06
CA THR A 264 26.24 7.75 -1.48
C THR A 264 26.03 6.24 -1.73
N THR A 265 26.03 5.40 -0.69
CA THR A 265 25.78 3.97 -0.83
C THR A 265 24.31 3.69 -1.04
N PRO A 266 23.91 3.00 -2.11
CA PRO A 266 22.50 2.67 -2.33
C PRO A 266 22.02 1.57 -1.37
N PHE A 267 20.72 1.60 -1.09
CA PHE A 267 20.04 0.61 -0.24
C PHE A 267 18.93 -0.10 -0.98
N ASP A 268 18.84 -1.39 -0.73
CA ASP A 268 17.80 -2.25 -1.31
C ASP A 268 16.61 -2.40 -0.34
N LEU A 269 15.40 -2.31 -0.89
CA LEU A 269 14.14 -2.54 -0.19
C LEU A 269 13.43 -3.73 -0.87
N PRO A 270 13.63 -4.97 -0.36
CA PRO A 270 12.91 -6.12 -0.87
C PRO A 270 11.43 -6.07 -0.45
N VAL A 271 10.54 -6.31 -1.39
CA VAL A 271 9.10 -6.42 -1.16
C VAL A 271 8.58 -7.73 -1.73
N SER A 272 7.65 -8.36 -1.03
CA SER A 272 7.09 -9.64 -1.42
C SER A 272 5.65 -9.78 -0.95
N GLY A 273 4.93 -10.75 -1.54
CA GLY A 273 3.58 -11.09 -1.13
C GLY A 273 2.49 -10.55 -2.04
N PHE A 274 2.81 -10.10 -3.25
CA PHE A 274 1.86 -9.94 -4.35
C PHE A 274 1.91 -11.16 -5.27
N ASN A 275 0.91 -11.32 -6.15
CA ASN A 275 0.90 -12.37 -7.17
C ASN A 275 0.31 -11.81 -8.47
N THR A 276 1.14 -11.80 -9.52
CA THR A 276 0.72 -11.26 -10.81
C THR A 276 0.02 -12.30 -11.68
N VAL A 277 -0.73 -11.83 -12.69
CA VAL A 277 -1.35 -12.70 -13.72
C VAL A 277 -0.35 -13.67 -14.31
N GLN A 278 -0.80 -14.87 -14.67
CA GLN A 278 0.08 -15.93 -15.22
C GLN A 278 0.48 -15.65 -16.67
N THR A 279 -0.34 -14.93 -17.42
CA THR A 279 -0.14 -14.66 -18.85
C THR A 279 -0.53 -13.23 -19.19
N GLY A 280 -0.09 -12.75 -20.35
CA GLY A 280 -0.43 -11.41 -20.83
C GLY A 280 0.37 -10.28 -20.19
N ASN A 281 -0.09 -9.06 -20.38
CA ASN A 281 0.56 -7.87 -19.84
C ASN A 281 0.22 -7.68 -18.36
N VAL A 282 1.23 -7.37 -17.57
CA VAL A 282 1.08 -7.06 -16.14
C VAL A 282 0.99 -5.54 -15.96
N GLY A 283 -0.20 -5.05 -15.64
CA GLY A 283 -0.39 -3.67 -15.19
C GLY A 283 0.12 -3.51 -13.77
N VAL A 284 0.85 -2.42 -13.52
CA VAL A 284 1.43 -2.10 -12.20
C VAL A 284 1.18 -0.65 -11.87
N LYS A 285 0.66 -0.39 -10.68
CA LYS A 285 0.54 0.95 -10.12
C LYS A 285 1.33 1.01 -8.83
N LEU A 286 2.12 2.05 -8.67
CA LEU A 286 2.92 2.31 -7.49
C LEU A 286 2.42 3.53 -6.75
N GLY A 287 2.52 3.49 -5.43
CA GLY A 287 2.35 4.61 -4.54
C GLY A 287 3.50 4.67 -3.55
N MET A 288 3.88 5.86 -3.12
CA MET A 288 4.97 6.04 -2.17
C MET A 288 4.76 7.32 -1.37
N MET A 289 5.17 7.27 -0.10
CA MET A 289 5.26 8.45 0.77
C MET A 289 6.67 8.58 1.32
N ALA A 290 7.22 9.79 1.22
CA ALA A 290 8.51 10.13 1.80
C ALA A 290 8.47 11.52 2.47
N SER A 291 9.46 11.75 3.30
CA SER A 291 9.66 13.00 4.03
C SER A 291 11.04 13.55 3.73
N GLU A 292 11.14 14.86 3.71
CA GLU A 292 12.36 15.65 3.66
C GLU A 292 13.00 15.82 2.28
N GLY A 293 12.60 15.14 1.22
CA GLY A 293 13.12 15.39 -0.13
C GLY A 293 12.98 16.85 -0.57
N ASP A 294 14.06 17.42 -1.10
CA ASP A 294 14.18 18.84 -1.45
C ASP A 294 13.86 19.13 -2.92
N VAL A 295 13.11 20.18 -3.19
CA VAL A 295 12.67 20.56 -4.56
C VAL A 295 13.84 20.82 -5.52
N SER A 296 14.98 21.30 -5.04
CA SER A 296 16.10 21.73 -5.86
C SER A 296 17.37 20.89 -5.73
N LEU A 297 17.43 19.94 -4.80
CA LEU A 297 18.57 19.04 -4.62
C LEU A 297 18.42 17.83 -5.53
N THR A 298 19.39 17.67 -6.45
CA THR A 298 19.37 16.54 -7.39
C THR A 298 20.33 15.45 -6.96
N GLY A 299 20.09 14.22 -7.45
CA GLY A 299 20.95 13.06 -7.19
C GLY A 299 20.29 11.98 -6.33
N ASP A 300 19.11 12.23 -5.82
CA ASP A 300 18.26 11.24 -5.19
C ASP A 300 17.47 10.46 -6.25
N TYR A 301 17.23 9.19 -5.96
CA TYR A 301 16.51 8.31 -6.86
C TYR A 301 15.77 7.20 -6.12
N PHE A 302 14.69 6.76 -6.72
CA PHE A 302 13.97 5.55 -6.36
C PHE A 302 13.93 4.64 -7.59
N SER A 303 14.41 3.40 -7.45
CA SER A 303 14.59 2.48 -8.56
C SER A 303 13.89 1.16 -8.28
N ILE A 304 13.55 0.45 -9.35
CA ILE A 304 13.02 -0.91 -9.28
C ILE A 304 13.91 -1.85 -10.08
N ARG A 305 14.08 -3.08 -9.59
CA ARG A 305 14.87 -4.11 -10.25
C ARG A 305 14.18 -4.60 -11.52
N ASN A 306 14.93 -4.69 -12.62
CA ASN A 306 14.45 -5.28 -13.86
C ASN A 306 14.30 -6.80 -13.74
N LEU A 307 13.29 -7.37 -14.38
CA LEU A 307 12.97 -8.79 -14.28
C LEU A 307 14.10 -9.69 -14.81
N ALA A 308 14.61 -9.39 -15.99
CA ALA A 308 15.57 -10.24 -16.70
C ALA A 308 17.03 -10.03 -16.29
N THR A 309 17.33 -9.03 -15.44
CA THR A 309 18.70 -8.66 -15.08
C THR A 309 18.80 -8.34 -13.60
N THR A 310 20.02 -8.09 -13.12
CA THR A 310 20.25 -7.54 -11.77
C THR A 310 20.27 -6.01 -11.78
N ASN A 311 20.07 -5.37 -12.92
CA ASN A 311 20.06 -3.93 -13.06
C ASN A 311 18.78 -3.31 -12.49
N TYR A 312 18.85 -2.05 -12.17
CA TYR A 312 17.74 -1.25 -11.67
C TYR A 312 17.39 -0.16 -12.67
N THR A 313 16.10 0.11 -12.80
CA THR A 313 15.59 1.26 -13.55
C THR A 313 15.14 2.33 -12.57
N ASN A 314 15.71 3.54 -12.71
CA ASN A 314 15.26 4.70 -11.94
C ASN A 314 13.84 5.05 -12.36
N LEU A 315 12.98 5.20 -11.36
CA LEU A 315 11.60 5.57 -11.56
C LEU A 315 11.47 7.07 -11.85
N SER A 316 10.47 7.41 -12.63
CA SER A 316 10.08 8.80 -12.90
C SER A 316 8.60 8.84 -13.31
N HIS A 317 7.97 9.96 -13.05
CA HIS A 317 6.61 10.24 -13.52
C HIS A 317 6.40 11.74 -13.65
N SER A 318 5.19 12.19 -13.99
CA SER A 318 4.89 13.62 -14.10
C SER A 318 5.15 14.33 -12.76
N GLY A 319 6.11 15.25 -12.76
CA GLY A 319 6.52 16.02 -11.59
C GLY A 319 7.74 15.48 -10.83
N ASN A 320 8.12 14.22 -11.02
CA ASN A 320 9.26 13.60 -10.34
C ASN A 320 10.23 13.01 -11.38
N THR A 321 11.47 13.51 -11.41
CA THR A 321 12.46 13.05 -12.38
C THR A 321 13.22 11.82 -11.88
N ALA A 322 13.95 11.16 -12.77
CA ALA A 322 14.76 9.99 -12.40
C ALA A 322 16.00 10.34 -11.55
N THR A 323 16.31 11.62 -11.38
CA THR A 323 17.49 12.15 -10.65
C THR A 323 17.12 13.16 -9.57
N ASN A 324 15.85 13.37 -9.34
CA ASN A 324 15.27 14.12 -8.23
C ASN A 324 13.86 13.56 -8.02
N PHE A 325 13.79 12.34 -7.50
CA PHE A 325 12.53 11.65 -7.31
C PHE A 325 11.79 12.12 -6.06
N PHE A 326 12.53 12.51 -5.03
CA PHE A 326 12.02 13.05 -3.77
C PHE A 326 12.17 14.56 -3.76
N ASN A 327 11.30 15.26 -4.48
CA ASN A 327 11.44 16.69 -4.80
C ASN A 327 10.34 17.56 -4.19
N SER A 328 9.86 17.22 -3.01
CA SER A 328 8.77 17.92 -2.32
C SER A 328 7.47 17.99 -3.11
N SER A 329 7.15 16.98 -3.92
CA SER A 329 5.96 16.97 -4.75
C SER A 329 4.88 16.05 -4.22
N ILE A 330 3.62 16.47 -4.35
CA ILE A 330 2.45 15.63 -4.10
C ILE A 330 1.72 15.42 -5.43
N ASN A 331 1.82 14.19 -5.95
CA ASN A 331 1.29 13.81 -7.24
C ASN A 331 0.42 12.54 -7.10
N THR A 332 -0.85 12.72 -6.82
CA THR A 332 -1.81 11.66 -6.44
C THR A 332 -2.95 11.51 -7.45
N GLY A 333 -2.68 11.75 -8.74
CA GLY A 333 -3.69 11.59 -9.80
C GLY A 333 -4.70 12.75 -9.90
N GLY A 334 -4.37 13.93 -9.36
CA GLY A 334 -5.19 15.14 -9.49
C GLY A 334 -6.19 15.35 -8.36
N ASN A 335 -6.06 14.66 -7.23
CA ASN A 335 -6.85 14.94 -6.04
C ASN A 335 -6.66 16.40 -5.57
N ASN A 336 -7.77 17.10 -5.31
CA ASN A 336 -7.73 18.48 -4.81
C ASN A 336 -7.07 18.53 -3.44
N ARG A 337 -6.30 19.60 -3.20
CA ARG A 337 -5.60 19.86 -1.93
C ARG A 337 -5.78 21.31 -1.51
N ASN A 338 -5.74 21.57 -0.22
CA ASN A 338 -5.70 22.92 0.33
C ASN A 338 -4.63 22.97 1.48
N PRO A 339 -3.53 23.71 1.33
CA PRO A 339 -3.16 24.48 0.12
C PRO A 339 -2.73 23.54 -1.02
N ASN A 340 -2.91 23.98 -2.26
CA ASN A 340 -2.42 23.28 -3.44
C ASN A 340 -1.06 23.85 -3.88
N LEU A 341 -0.01 23.47 -3.16
CA LEU A 341 1.35 23.94 -3.40
C LEU A 341 2.08 23.05 -4.40
N GLN A 342 2.97 23.62 -5.23
CA GLN A 342 3.89 22.85 -6.07
C GLN A 342 5.04 22.29 -5.24
N ASN A 343 5.64 23.14 -4.41
CA ASN A 343 6.66 22.77 -3.44
C ASN A 343 5.99 22.53 -2.08
N ASN A 344 5.95 21.29 -1.65
CA ASN A 344 5.35 20.89 -0.39
C ASN A 344 6.37 20.76 0.75
N THR A 345 7.55 21.36 0.55
CA THR A 345 8.59 21.54 1.59
C THR A 345 8.88 20.27 2.39
N GLY A 346 9.50 19.27 1.72
CA GLY A 346 9.89 18.01 2.34
C GLY A 346 8.77 16.99 2.48
N ILE A 347 7.66 17.11 1.72
CA ILE A 347 6.63 16.07 1.66
C ILE A 347 6.45 15.59 0.23
N ASP A 348 6.68 14.30 0.04
CA ASP A 348 6.51 13.59 -1.22
C ASP A 348 5.42 12.53 -1.11
N ILE A 349 4.40 12.63 -1.96
CA ILE A 349 3.37 11.60 -2.13
C ILE A 349 3.22 11.35 -3.62
N SER A 350 3.65 10.19 -4.07
CA SER A 350 3.61 9.81 -5.47
C SER A 350 2.66 8.64 -5.68
N MET A 351 1.80 8.72 -6.69
CA MET A 351 0.95 7.63 -7.16
C MET A 351 0.91 7.64 -8.69
N PHE A 352 1.44 6.59 -9.31
CA PHE A 352 1.58 6.54 -10.77
C PHE A 352 1.52 5.11 -11.32
N THR A 353 1.19 4.98 -12.61
CA THR A 353 1.30 3.71 -13.33
C THR A 353 2.75 3.50 -13.75
N LEU A 354 3.32 2.35 -13.37
CA LEU A 354 4.66 1.96 -13.76
C LEU A 354 4.67 1.54 -15.24
N PRO A 355 5.50 2.15 -16.11
CA PRO A 355 5.71 1.63 -17.44
C PRO A 355 6.34 0.24 -17.39
N ASN A 356 5.58 -0.79 -17.75
CA ASN A 356 5.98 -2.19 -17.71
C ASN A 356 5.87 -2.86 -19.08
N THR A 357 6.45 -2.22 -20.10
CA THR A 357 6.39 -2.69 -21.49
C THR A 357 6.99 -4.09 -21.62
N ASN A 358 6.24 -5.01 -22.20
CA ASN A 358 6.62 -6.42 -22.36
C ASN A 358 7.02 -7.11 -21.05
N ASN A 359 6.42 -6.69 -19.93
CA ASN A 359 6.69 -7.21 -18.58
C ASN A 359 8.17 -7.16 -18.19
N SER A 360 8.88 -6.11 -18.63
CA SER A 360 10.34 -5.98 -18.44
C SER A 360 10.76 -5.74 -16.99
N ILE A 361 9.86 -5.25 -16.14
CA ILE A 361 10.11 -4.92 -14.74
C ILE A 361 9.39 -5.91 -13.83
N ILE A 362 8.09 -6.04 -13.99
CA ILE A 362 7.25 -7.01 -13.26
C ILE A 362 6.69 -8.01 -14.26
N GLY A 363 7.02 -9.29 -14.06
CA GLY A 363 6.65 -10.38 -14.94
C GLY A 363 5.40 -11.14 -14.51
N ASN A 364 5.03 -12.12 -15.31
CA ASN A 364 3.96 -13.05 -15.00
C ASN A 364 4.35 -14.00 -13.85
N SER A 365 3.39 -14.41 -13.04
CA SER A 365 3.56 -15.31 -11.88
C SER A 365 4.65 -14.84 -10.91
N GLN A 366 4.88 -13.55 -10.83
CA GLN A 366 5.87 -12.94 -9.94
C GLN A 366 5.24 -12.63 -8.58
N THR A 367 6.00 -12.87 -7.50
CA THR A 367 5.52 -12.70 -6.10
C THR A 367 6.40 -11.78 -5.26
N SER A 368 7.51 -11.30 -5.83
CA SER A 368 8.44 -10.40 -5.12
C SER A 368 9.21 -9.52 -6.11
N THR A 369 9.65 -8.36 -5.62
CA THR A 369 10.57 -7.49 -6.35
C THR A 369 11.51 -6.79 -5.36
N ASN A 370 12.42 -5.98 -5.88
CA ASN A 370 13.34 -5.21 -5.07
C ASN A 370 13.36 -3.76 -5.55
N PHE A 371 13.09 -2.83 -4.64
CA PHE A 371 13.33 -1.42 -4.87
C PHE A 371 14.74 -1.07 -4.39
N ARG A 372 15.25 0.04 -4.88
CA ARG A 372 16.52 0.62 -4.47
C ARG A 372 16.39 2.12 -4.37
N TYR A 373 16.95 2.69 -3.32
CA TYR A 373 17.01 4.13 -3.13
C TYR A 373 18.43 4.60 -2.83
N GLY A 374 18.71 5.84 -3.09
CA GLY A 374 20.02 6.44 -2.85
C GLY A 374 19.99 7.93 -3.15
N THR A 375 21.08 8.60 -2.77
CA THR A 375 21.25 10.03 -2.95
C THR A 375 22.69 10.38 -3.33
N ALA A 376 22.88 11.54 -3.95
CA ALA A 376 24.19 12.17 -4.13
C ALA A 376 24.31 13.50 -3.36
N GLY A 377 23.30 13.87 -2.58
CA GLY A 377 23.36 15.17 -1.85
C GLY A 377 22.13 15.52 -1.02
N ASP A 378 21.04 14.74 -1.13
CA ASP A 378 19.81 15.00 -0.40
C ASP A 378 19.65 14.08 0.82
N THR A 379 18.86 14.51 1.81
CA THR A 379 18.44 13.72 2.99
C THR A 379 16.95 13.47 2.88
N TYR A 380 16.51 12.21 3.03
CA TYR A 380 15.07 11.89 3.02
C TYR A 380 14.77 10.58 3.74
N ALA A 381 13.50 10.36 4.01
CA ALA A 381 13.01 9.11 4.62
C ALA A 381 11.77 8.61 3.89
N ILE A 382 11.83 7.39 3.32
CA ILE A 382 10.68 6.67 2.77
C ILE A 382 10.00 5.92 3.91
N PHE A 383 8.67 6.01 4.05
CA PHE A 383 7.97 5.35 5.15
C PHE A 383 6.75 4.51 4.70
N SER A 384 6.29 4.65 3.46
CA SER A 384 5.21 3.80 2.93
C SER A 384 5.36 3.58 1.43
N ILE A 385 5.07 2.36 0.99
CA ILE A 385 4.98 1.95 -0.41
C ILE A 385 3.66 1.21 -0.60
N ALA A 386 2.90 1.58 -1.61
CA ALA A 386 1.71 0.88 -2.07
C ALA A 386 1.97 0.29 -3.46
N MET A 387 1.54 -0.93 -3.68
CA MET A 387 1.68 -1.61 -4.96
C MET A 387 0.37 -2.28 -5.33
N SER A 388 -0.08 -2.05 -6.55
CA SER A 388 -1.22 -2.70 -7.15
C SER A 388 -0.76 -3.36 -8.45
N VAL A 389 -1.03 -4.67 -8.60
CA VAL A 389 -0.70 -5.44 -9.81
C VAL A 389 -1.94 -6.13 -10.34
N ASP A 390 -2.05 -6.25 -11.67
CA ASP A 390 -3.10 -7.07 -12.26
C ASP A 390 -2.96 -8.51 -11.74
N ALA A 391 -4.02 -9.04 -11.14
CA ALA A 391 -3.97 -10.27 -10.36
C ALA A 391 -4.54 -11.47 -11.11
N TYR A 392 -3.98 -12.64 -10.82
CA TYR A 392 -4.55 -13.92 -11.18
C TYR A 392 -5.65 -14.28 -10.20
N ILE A 393 -6.90 -14.31 -10.66
CA ILE A 393 -8.05 -14.77 -9.86
C ILE A 393 -8.91 -15.67 -10.71
N PRO A 394 -8.95 -16.99 -10.45
CA PRO A 394 -9.96 -17.89 -10.99
C PRO A 394 -11.29 -17.62 -10.29
N GLU A 395 -12.35 -17.38 -11.03
CA GLU A 395 -13.70 -17.16 -10.48
C GLU A 395 -14.72 -17.97 -11.27
N PRO A 396 -14.71 -19.32 -11.13
CA PRO A 396 -15.74 -20.15 -11.76
C PRO A 396 -17.09 -19.95 -11.05
N GLU A 397 -18.12 -19.62 -11.82
CA GLU A 397 -19.48 -19.53 -11.36
C GLU A 397 -20.27 -20.70 -11.97
N GLY A 398 -21.01 -21.42 -11.15
CA GLY A 398 -21.93 -22.51 -11.57
C GLY A 398 -23.37 -22.23 -11.16
N VAL A 399 -24.28 -22.31 -12.09
CA VAL A 399 -25.71 -22.18 -11.82
C VAL A 399 -26.42 -23.53 -12.13
N LEU A 400 -26.97 -24.16 -11.10
CA LEU A 400 -27.76 -25.38 -11.23
C LEU A 400 -29.25 -25.03 -11.29
N SER A 401 -29.95 -25.50 -12.31
CA SER A 401 -31.40 -25.31 -12.47
C SER A 401 -32.08 -26.60 -12.91
N ALA A 402 -33.30 -26.86 -12.42
CA ALA A 402 -34.13 -27.89 -13.01
C ALA A 402 -34.78 -27.35 -14.29
N THR A 403 -34.73 -28.13 -15.35
CA THR A 403 -35.27 -27.73 -16.66
C THR A 403 -36.55 -28.49 -17.02
N ASN A 404 -36.68 -29.76 -16.59
CA ASN A 404 -37.84 -30.58 -16.89
C ASN A 404 -38.19 -31.49 -15.71
N ILE A 405 -39.49 -31.82 -15.59
CA ILE A 405 -40.00 -32.90 -14.75
C ILE A 405 -40.81 -33.85 -15.67
N ASN A 406 -40.42 -35.12 -15.75
CA ASN A 406 -40.96 -36.11 -16.70
C ASN A 406 -41.00 -35.60 -18.15
N GLY A 407 -39.96 -34.89 -18.59
CA GLY A 407 -39.86 -34.32 -19.93
C GLY A 407 -40.65 -33.03 -20.15
N ILE A 408 -41.44 -32.55 -19.18
CA ILE A 408 -42.20 -31.30 -19.27
C ILE A 408 -41.33 -30.15 -18.74
N PRO A 409 -41.13 -29.08 -19.52
CA PRO A 409 -40.36 -27.90 -19.06
C PRO A 409 -40.94 -27.27 -17.79
N VAL A 410 -40.06 -26.87 -16.87
CA VAL A 410 -40.46 -26.24 -15.60
C VAL A 410 -39.66 -24.93 -15.35
N THR A 411 -40.29 -24.04 -14.62
CA THR A 411 -39.65 -22.82 -14.09
C THR A 411 -39.89 -22.74 -12.59
N ALA A 412 -38.95 -22.15 -11.86
CA ALA A 412 -39.09 -22.00 -10.41
C ALA A 412 -40.26 -21.05 -10.05
N PRO A 413 -41.02 -21.34 -8.96
CA PRO A 413 -40.91 -22.49 -8.08
C PRO A 413 -41.53 -23.75 -8.69
N TYR A 414 -40.91 -24.89 -8.51
CA TYR A 414 -41.41 -26.21 -8.98
C TYR A 414 -41.39 -27.21 -7.86
N THR A 415 -42.25 -28.25 -7.99
CA THR A 415 -42.29 -29.40 -7.07
C THR A 415 -42.29 -30.69 -7.89
N ALA A 416 -41.60 -31.71 -7.40
CA ALA A 416 -41.61 -33.06 -7.95
C ALA A 416 -42.10 -34.05 -6.90
N THR A 417 -42.84 -35.04 -7.31
CA THR A 417 -43.30 -36.15 -6.47
C THR A 417 -42.40 -37.38 -6.62
N PRO A 418 -42.36 -38.29 -5.65
CA PRO A 418 -41.60 -39.55 -5.75
C PRO A 418 -41.91 -40.30 -7.04
N GLY A 419 -40.84 -40.79 -7.71
CA GLY A 419 -40.95 -41.54 -8.97
C GLY A 419 -40.93 -40.67 -10.23
N GLN A 420 -40.84 -39.36 -10.13
CA GLN A 420 -40.69 -38.49 -11.29
C GLN A 420 -39.21 -38.29 -11.65
N ASP A 421 -38.93 -38.23 -12.95
CA ASP A 421 -37.61 -37.87 -13.47
C ASP A 421 -37.45 -36.36 -13.50
N ILE A 422 -36.33 -35.86 -12.94
CA ILE A 422 -35.98 -34.45 -12.96
C ILE A 422 -34.72 -34.26 -13.81
N THR A 423 -34.79 -33.39 -14.81
CA THR A 423 -33.63 -33.00 -15.61
C THR A 423 -33.07 -31.71 -15.05
N PHE A 424 -31.77 -31.72 -14.70
CA PHE A 424 -31.03 -30.55 -14.27
C PHE A 424 -30.08 -30.09 -15.36
N LYS A 425 -29.83 -28.80 -15.41
CA LYS A 425 -28.79 -28.15 -16.20
C LYS A 425 -27.85 -27.40 -15.27
N VAL A 426 -26.56 -27.57 -15.50
CA VAL A 426 -25.52 -26.73 -14.87
C VAL A 426 -24.87 -25.86 -15.93
N ASP A 427 -24.99 -24.56 -15.80
CA ASP A 427 -24.29 -23.59 -16.62
C ASP A 427 -23.06 -23.11 -15.84
N ILE A 428 -21.88 -23.12 -16.49
CA ILE A 428 -20.62 -22.75 -15.87
C ILE A 428 -19.92 -21.72 -16.72
N LYS A 429 -19.40 -20.70 -16.07
CA LYS A 429 -18.59 -19.65 -16.69
C LYS A 429 -17.45 -19.25 -15.78
N ASN A 430 -16.39 -18.74 -16.36
CA ASN A 430 -15.28 -18.14 -15.65
C ASN A 430 -15.45 -16.62 -15.66
N LEU A 431 -15.63 -16.01 -14.49
CA LEU A 431 -15.72 -14.56 -14.30
C LEU A 431 -14.38 -13.95 -13.88
N GLY A 432 -13.33 -14.75 -13.73
CA GLY A 432 -12.01 -14.34 -13.31
C GLY A 432 -11.19 -13.65 -14.41
N THR A 433 -9.93 -13.46 -14.14
CA THR A 433 -8.96 -12.79 -15.05
C THR A 433 -8.08 -13.76 -15.84
N GLU A 434 -8.14 -15.05 -15.51
CA GLU A 434 -7.34 -16.12 -16.12
C GLU A 434 -8.16 -17.37 -16.37
N ALA A 435 -7.71 -18.20 -17.31
CA ALA A 435 -8.30 -19.51 -17.54
C ALA A 435 -8.07 -20.43 -16.33
N VAL A 436 -9.04 -21.26 -16.00
CA VAL A 436 -8.94 -22.25 -14.93
C VAL A 436 -8.54 -23.59 -15.52
N ASN A 437 -7.35 -24.06 -15.19
CA ASN A 437 -6.82 -25.32 -15.68
C ASN A 437 -7.24 -26.50 -14.78
N ASN A 438 -7.28 -27.70 -15.35
CA ASN A 438 -7.65 -28.94 -14.65
C ASN A 438 -9.02 -28.84 -13.96
N THR A 439 -9.98 -28.23 -14.63
CA THR A 439 -11.31 -28.00 -14.09
C THR A 439 -12.12 -29.30 -14.05
N LYS A 440 -12.68 -29.56 -12.88
CA LYS A 440 -13.55 -30.68 -12.62
C LYS A 440 -14.79 -30.22 -11.86
N ILE A 441 -15.97 -30.56 -12.36
CA ILE A 441 -17.23 -30.26 -11.72
C ILE A 441 -17.76 -31.54 -11.11
N ILE A 442 -18.17 -31.46 -9.86
CA ILE A 442 -18.70 -32.60 -9.12
C ILE A 442 -20.09 -32.21 -8.61
N ILE A 443 -21.10 -32.95 -9.03
CA ILE A 443 -22.49 -32.72 -8.64
C ILE A 443 -22.96 -33.97 -7.87
N PRO A 444 -23.01 -33.89 -6.52
CA PRO A 444 -23.52 -35.01 -5.72
C PRO A 444 -24.99 -35.30 -6.05
N VAL A 445 -25.34 -36.57 -6.18
CA VAL A 445 -26.72 -36.98 -6.30
C VAL A 445 -27.42 -36.81 -4.95
N PRO A 446 -28.57 -36.11 -4.87
CA PRO A 446 -29.28 -35.92 -3.61
C PRO A 446 -29.70 -37.26 -2.97
N TYR A 447 -29.81 -37.29 -1.66
CA TYR A 447 -30.16 -38.49 -0.88
C TYR A 447 -31.51 -39.12 -1.27
N ASN A 448 -32.46 -38.33 -1.75
CA ASN A 448 -33.78 -38.71 -2.14
C ASN A 448 -33.93 -38.90 -3.65
N ALA A 449 -32.82 -39.00 -4.37
CA ALA A 449 -32.82 -39.20 -5.81
C ALA A 449 -31.86 -40.32 -6.21
N THR A 450 -32.06 -40.88 -7.40
CA THR A 450 -31.20 -41.89 -8.02
C THR A 450 -30.75 -41.37 -9.38
N TYR A 451 -29.49 -41.53 -9.71
CA TYR A 451 -28.98 -41.16 -11.04
C TYR A 451 -29.56 -42.08 -12.12
N VAL A 452 -30.12 -41.50 -13.17
CA VAL A 452 -30.57 -42.24 -14.36
C VAL A 452 -29.34 -42.52 -15.22
N ALA A 453 -28.96 -43.78 -15.32
CA ALA A 453 -27.74 -44.20 -16.01
C ALA A 453 -27.69 -43.69 -17.46
N GLY A 454 -26.56 -43.09 -17.85
CA GLY A 454 -26.35 -42.59 -19.21
C GLY A 454 -27.07 -41.26 -19.52
N SER A 455 -27.75 -40.61 -18.56
CA SER A 455 -28.49 -39.37 -18.80
C SER A 455 -27.60 -38.12 -18.76
N ALA A 456 -26.40 -38.19 -18.18
CA ALA A 456 -25.52 -37.02 -18.07
C ALA A 456 -24.72 -36.79 -19.37
N SER A 457 -24.68 -35.56 -19.82
CA SER A 457 -23.88 -35.11 -20.96
C SER A 457 -23.33 -33.71 -20.72
N GLY A 458 -22.22 -33.38 -21.37
CA GLY A 458 -21.60 -32.05 -21.30
C GLY A 458 -21.43 -31.45 -22.70
N SER A 459 -21.64 -30.16 -22.81
CA SER A 459 -21.34 -29.38 -24.02
C SER A 459 -20.63 -28.11 -23.67
N VAL A 460 -19.70 -27.70 -24.54
CA VAL A 460 -18.97 -26.45 -24.42
C VAL A 460 -19.25 -25.54 -25.60
N PHE A 461 -19.23 -24.22 -25.39
CA PHE A 461 -19.56 -23.22 -26.39
C PHE A 461 -18.31 -22.41 -26.82
N PHE A 462 -17.13 -22.94 -26.61
CA PHE A 462 -15.84 -22.31 -26.94
C PHE A 462 -14.94 -23.27 -27.72
N THR A 463 -13.93 -22.71 -28.40
CA THR A 463 -12.91 -23.45 -29.14
C THR A 463 -11.52 -23.01 -28.70
N PRO A 464 -10.52 -23.93 -28.66
CA PRO A 464 -10.63 -25.37 -28.97
C PRO A 464 -11.45 -26.13 -27.94
N LEU A 465 -11.96 -27.28 -28.32
CA LEU A 465 -12.63 -28.17 -27.37
C LEU A 465 -11.66 -28.59 -26.26
N PRO A 466 -12.10 -28.62 -25.01
CA PRO A 466 -11.24 -29.02 -23.91
C PRO A 466 -10.83 -30.50 -23.99
N THR A 467 -9.64 -30.77 -23.45
CA THR A 467 -9.13 -32.14 -23.32
C THR A 467 -8.57 -32.31 -21.90
N PRO A 468 -9.10 -33.18 -21.07
CA PRO A 468 -10.26 -34.06 -21.34
C PRO A 468 -11.60 -33.30 -21.46
N ASN A 469 -12.67 -34.02 -21.92
CA ASN A 469 -14.06 -33.58 -21.90
C ASN A 469 -14.94 -34.80 -21.62
N ASN A 470 -14.87 -35.26 -20.38
CA ASN A 470 -15.53 -36.52 -19.98
C ASN A 470 -16.61 -36.27 -18.92
N VAL A 471 -17.82 -36.72 -19.18
CA VAL A 471 -18.91 -36.76 -18.21
C VAL A 471 -19.17 -38.20 -17.81
N TYR A 472 -19.13 -38.48 -16.52
CA TYR A 472 -19.38 -39.83 -16.00
C TYR A 472 -20.00 -39.76 -14.60
N PHE A 473 -20.61 -40.92 -14.21
CA PHE A 473 -21.07 -41.10 -12.85
C PHE A 473 -20.04 -41.90 -12.04
N ASP A 474 -19.67 -41.35 -10.91
CA ASP A 474 -18.76 -41.99 -9.95
C ASP A 474 -19.55 -42.39 -8.70
N SER A 475 -19.82 -43.69 -8.56
CA SER A 475 -20.56 -44.25 -7.43
C SER A 475 -19.78 -44.24 -6.11
N THR A 476 -18.47 -43.99 -6.15
CA THR A 476 -17.58 -43.96 -4.97
C THR A 476 -17.44 -42.57 -4.40
N LEU A 477 -17.88 -41.55 -5.10
CA LEU A 477 -17.71 -40.16 -4.73
C LEU A 477 -18.99 -39.62 -4.07
N GLY A 478 -18.94 -39.49 -2.73
CA GLY A 478 -20.09 -39.15 -1.91
C GLY A 478 -20.96 -40.39 -1.54
N SER A 479 -21.96 -40.21 -0.71
CA SER A 479 -22.78 -41.30 -0.17
C SER A 479 -23.80 -41.88 -1.18
N THR A 480 -24.18 -41.11 -2.18
CA THR A 480 -25.16 -41.47 -3.22
C THR A 480 -24.53 -41.45 -4.62
N GLY A 481 -23.20 -41.30 -4.69
CA GLY A 481 -22.48 -41.09 -5.94
C GLY A 481 -22.56 -39.64 -6.41
N SER A 482 -21.77 -39.32 -7.41
CA SER A 482 -21.71 -37.98 -8.02
C SER A 482 -21.58 -38.04 -9.52
N ILE A 483 -22.19 -37.08 -10.21
CA ILE A 483 -21.90 -36.82 -11.63
C ILE A 483 -20.63 -35.96 -11.68
N VAL A 484 -19.66 -36.42 -12.45
CA VAL A 484 -18.36 -35.74 -12.63
C VAL A 484 -18.25 -35.30 -14.08
N TRP A 485 -17.96 -34.04 -14.28
CA TRP A 485 -17.53 -33.52 -15.58
C TRP A 485 -16.08 -33.04 -15.47
N ASP A 486 -15.18 -33.75 -16.09
CA ASP A 486 -13.76 -33.40 -16.21
C ASP A 486 -13.54 -32.82 -17.60
N PHE A 487 -13.28 -31.51 -17.70
CA PHE A 487 -13.22 -30.83 -18.99
C PHE A 487 -11.97 -29.95 -19.17
N GLY A 488 -10.91 -30.21 -18.39
CA GLY A 488 -9.60 -29.60 -18.58
C GLY A 488 -9.58 -28.11 -18.30
N THR A 489 -9.57 -27.25 -19.30
CA THR A 489 -9.45 -25.80 -19.12
C THR A 489 -10.78 -25.09 -19.35
N LEU A 490 -11.20 -24.30 -18.36
CA LEU A 490 -12.27 -23.32 -18.48
C LEU A 490 -11.68 -21.98 -18.89
N PRO A 491 -11.84 -21.53 -20.13
CA PRO A 491 -11.24 -20.28 -20.63
C PRO A 491 -11.94 -19.06 -20.03
N LEU A 492 -11.32 -17.90 -20.26
CA LEU A 492 -11.97 -16.60 -20.06
C LEU A 492 -13.12 -16.44 -21.05
N PRO A 493 -14.18 -15.70 -20.71
CA PRO A 493 -15.20 -15.30 -21.68
C PRO A 493 -14.58 -14.47 -22.79
N ALA A 494 -15.06 -14.61 -24.01
CA ALA A 494 -14.56 -13.90 -25.19
C ALA A 494 -14.81 -12.36 -25.13
N SER A 495 -15.70 -11.94 -24.24
CA SER A 495 -15.92 -10.54 -23.87
C SER A 495 -16.31 -10.52 -22.39
N PRO A 496 -15.60 -9.75 -21.55
CA PRO A 496 -15.95 -9.58 -20.15
C PRO A 496 -17.26 -8.79 -19.98
#